data_3b7a7ece82f268370d7d11ba3e581a34
#
_entry.id   3b7a7ece82f268370d7d11ba3e581a34
#
_cell.length_a   1.000
_cell.length_b   1.000
_cell.length_c   1.000
_cell.angle_alpha   90.00
_cell.angle_beta   90.00
_cell.angle_gamma   90.00
#
_symmetry.space_group_name_H-M   'P 1'
#
loop_
_entity.id
_entity.type
_entity.pdbx_description
1 polymer ?
#
loop_
_entity_poly.entity_id
_entity_poly.type
_entity_poly.pdbx_seq_one_letter_code
_entity_poly.pdbx_strand_id
1 'polypeptide(L)'
;MNALLSVSDKTGILEFAQSLHALGIKLLSTGGTAKLLSDNGLPVTEVAEVTGFPEMLDGRVKTLHPKVHGGLLARRDLPEHMAALKAYAIDTIDLLVVNLYPFESTVARLGCTLEDAIENIDIGGPAMVRSAAKNWKDVAVLTDASQYSQVLAELKDGGLTLKTKFSLSVAAFNRISQYDAAISNYLSSVAFEEGASTPTRQLFPGQSNSNFVKLQDLRYGENPHQSAAFYRDLYPAPGSLVTATQLQGKELSYNNIADADAAWECVKSFDVAKDGAACVIVKHANPCGVAVGADALQAYSKAFATDPTSAFGGIIAINCTLDEASALQMS
;
A
#
# COMPACT_ATOMS: atom_id res chain seq x y z
N MET A 1 -14.74 2.76 25.97
CA MET A 1 -14.14 2.19 24.74
C MET A 1 -12.93 1.37 25.11
N ASN A 2 -12.68 0.28 24.37
CA ASN A 2 -11.50 -0.56 24.51
C ASN A 2 -10.71 -0.57 23.19
N ALA A 3 -9.42 -0.34 23.27
CA ALA A 3 -8.51 -0.39 22.13
C ALA A 3 -7.53 -1.56 22.28
N LEU A 4 -7.45 -2.43 21.27
CA LEU A 4 -6.48 -3.51 21.21
C LEU A 4 -5.33 -3.09 20.28
N LEU A 5 -4.12 -3.02 20.84
CA LEU A 5 -2.91 -2.61 20.15
C LEU A 5 -1.93 -3.79 20.04
N SER A 6 -1.61 -4.21 18.83
CA SER A 6 -0.67 -5.30 18.55
C SER A 6 0.10 -4.98 17.29
N VAL A 7 1.23 -4.33 17.43
CA VAL A 7 2.03 -3.86 16.30
C VAL A 7 3.42 -4.48 16.27
N SER A 8 3.90 -4.83 15.09
CA SER A 8 5.28 -5.28 14.85
C SER A 8 6.22 -4.06 14.80
N ASP A 9 5.93 -3.12 13.89
CA ASP A 9 6.59 -1.80 13.86
C ASP A 9 6.00 -0.90 14.94
N LYS A 10 6.85 -0.37 15.81
CA LYS A 10 6.49 0.45 16.98
C LYS A 10 6.40 1.95 16.68
N THR A 11 6.56 2.36 15.42
CA THR A 11 6.55 3.78 15.01
C THR A 11 5.26 4.48 15.46
N GLY A 12 5.39 5.51 16.29
CA GLY A 12 4.29 6.35 16.76
C GLY A 12 3.27 5.69 17.69
N ILE A 13 3.44 4.41 18.05
CA ILE A 13 2.42 3.68 18.84
C ILE A 13 2.37 4.15 20.28
N LEU A 14 3.50 4.58 20.86
CA LEU A 14 3.55 5.04 22.25
C LEU A 14 2.75 6.34 22.41
N GLU A 15 3.02 7.34 21.60
CA GLU A 15 2.33 8.64 21.60
C GLU A 15 0.85 8.48 21.28
N PHE A 16 0.53 7.56 20.37
CA PHE A 16 -0.85 7.22 20.05
C PHE A 16 -1.58 6.61 21.24
N ALA A 17 -0.95 5.62 21.90
CA ALA A 17 -1.53 4.97 23.08
C ALA A 17 -1.69 5.93 24.28
N GLN A 18 -0.72 6.83 24.50
CA GLN A 18 -0.81 7.89 25.51
C GLN A 18 -2.03 8.80 25.25
N SER A 19 -2.23 9.17 23.98
CA SER A 19 -3.38 9.99 23.58
C SER A 19 -4.70 9.26 23.76
N LEU A 20 -4.78 7.96 23.44
CA LEU A 20 -5.98 7.14 23.67
C LEU A 20 -6.28 7.03 25.17
N HIS A 21 -5.25 6.79 25.99
CA HIS A 21 -5.40 6.71 27.44
C HIS A 21 -5.89 8.03 28.04
N ALA A 22 -5.36 9.17 27.58
CA ALA A 22 -5.82 10.50 28.00
C ALA A 22 -7.29 10.78 27.64
N LEU A 23 -7.83 10.11 26.62
CA LEU A 23 -9.25 10.13 26.25
C LEU A 23 -10.10 9.12 27.06
N GLY A 24 -9.52 8.44 28.04
CA GLY A 24 -10.21 7.45 28.88
C GLY A 24 -10.47 6.11 28.17
N ILE A 25 -9.76 5.82 27.08
CA ILE A 25 -9.85 4.54 26.36
C ILE A 25 -8.97 3.51 27.06
N LYS A 26 -9.53 2.36 27.38
CA LYS A 26 -8.80 1.23 27.97
C LYS A 26 -7.91 0.58 26.93
N LEU A 27 -6.66 0.29 27.32
CA LEU A 27 -5.67 -0.31 26.43
C LEU A 27 -5.56 -1.80 26.70
N LEU A 28 -5.78 -2.58 25.66
CA LEU A 28 -5.48 -4.02 25.60
C LEU A 28 -4.27 -4.21 24.70
N SER A 29 -3.35 -5.10 25.05
CA SER A 29 -2.18 -5.34 24.19
C SER A 29 -1.61 -6.74 24.40
N THR A 30 -0.60 -7.10 23.63
CA THR A 30 0.08 -8.39 23.71
C THR A 30 1.57 -8.26 23.42
N GLY A 31 2.36 -9.14 24.01
CA GLY A 31 3.78 -9.31 23.73
C GLY A 31 4.60 -8.02 23.84
N GLY A 32 5.47 -7.79 22.87
CA GLY A 32 6.39 -6.64 22.88
C GLY A 32 5.69 -5.28 22.82
N THR A 33 4.45 -5.19 22.34
CA THR A 33 3.67 -3.93 22.39
C THR A 33 3.18 -3.67 23.82
N ALA A 34 2.63 -4.67 24.50
CA ALA A 34 2.21 -4.54 25.91
C ALA A 34 3.39 -4.11 26.79
N LYS A 35 4.54 -4.77 26.61
CA LYS A 35 5.76 -4.43 27.35
C LYS A 35 6.20 -2.98 27.10
N LEU A 36 6.25 -2.53 25.86
CA LEU A 36 6.60 -1.14 25.52
C LEU A 36 5.71 -0.14 26.24
N LEU A 37 4.40 -0.35 26.21
CA LEU A 37 3.43 0.56 26.81
C LEU A 37 3.54 0.57 28.34
N SER A 38 3.66 -0.61 28.96
CA SER A 38 3.79 -0.75 30.41
C SER A 38 5.11 -0.15 30.93
N ASP A 39 6.23 -0.38 30.23
CA ASP A 39 7.54 0.18 30.58
C ASP A 39 7.53 1.73 30.53
N ASN A 40 6.61 2.32 29.79
CA ASN A 40 6.36 3.77 29.72
C ASN A 40 5.21 4.25 30.63
N GLY A 41 4.78 3.44 31.59
CA GLY A 41 3.84 3.82 32.65
C GLY A 41 2.37 3.84 32.22
N LEU A 42 2.00 3.28 31.05
CA LEU A 42 0.61 3.18 30.65
C LEU A 42 -0.06 1.94 31.29
N PRO A 43 -1.30 2.08 31.83
CA PRO A 43 -2.07 0.94 32.29
C PRO A 43 -2.55 0.12 31.08
N VAL A 44 -2.01 -1.07 30.93
CA VAL A 44 -2.32 -1.99 29.82
C VAL A 44 -2.79 -3.31 30.40
N THR A 45 -3.89 -3.84 29.90
CA THR A 45 -4.34 -5.19 30.20
C THR A 45 -3.82 -6.14 29.11
N GLU A 46 -3.14 -7.19 29.49
CA GLU A 46 -2.66 -8.18 28.54
C GLU A 46 -3.81 -9.06 27.99
N VAL A 47 -3.72 -9.42 26.72
CA VAL A 47 -4.71 -10.30 26.08
C VAL A 47 -4.80 -11.65 26.80
N ALA A 48 -3.71 -12.16 27.36
CA ALA A 48 -3.71 -13.38 28.18
C ALA A 48 -4.61 -13.26 29.41
N GLU A 49 -4.67 -12.10 30.06
CA GLU A 49 -5.57 -11.85 31.19
C GLU A 49 -7.04 -11.81 30.74
N VAL A 50 -7.33 -11.16 29.60
CA VAL A 50 -8.68 -11.06 29.02
C VAL A 50 -9.21 -12.43 28.63
N THR A 51 -8.36 -13.23 27.98
CA THR A 51 -8.74 -14.56 27.50
C THR A 51 -8.78 -15.61 28.61
N GLY A 52 -7.96 -15.42 29.65
CA GLY A 52 -7.67 -16.44 30.64
C GLY A 52 -6.82 -17.59 30.09
N PHE A 53 -6.16 -17.37 28.95
CA PHE A 53 -5.39 -18.37 28.24
C PHE A 53 -3.96 -17.87 27.95
N PRO A 54 -2.91 -18.60 28.32
CA PRO A 54 -1.54 -18.17 28.12
C PRO A 54 -1.17 -18.15 26.62
N GLU A 55 -0.18 -17.33 26.28
CA GLU A 55 0.50 -17.42 25.00
C GLU A 55 1.17 -18.79 24.84
N MET A 56 1.03 -19.42 23.67
CA MET A 56 1.51 -20.78 23.41
C MET A 56 2.28 -20.86 22.10
N LEU A 57 3.05 -21.95 21.95
CA LEU A 57 3.77 -22.28 20.72
C LEU A 57 4.68 -21.13 20.26
N ASP A 58 5.48 -20.62 21.18
CA ASP A 58 6.41 -19.51 20.94
C ASP A 58 5.74 -18.26 20.34
N GLY A 59 4.49 -17.98 20.78
CA GLY A 59 3.75 -16.80 20.33
C GLY A 59 2.89 -17.01 19.09
N ARG A 60 2.88 -18.18 18.49
CA ARG A 60 2.03 -18.48 17.33
C ARG A 60 0.53 -18.43 17.67
N VAL A 61 0.17 -18.71 18.94
CA VAL A 61 -1.21 -18.66 19.43
C VAL A 61 -1.28 -17.73 20.65
N LYS A 62 -1.87 -16.56 20.47
CA LYS A 62 -2.11 -15.59 21.54
C LYS A 62 -3.40 -14.78 21.36
N THR A 63 -3.76 -14.43 20.14
CA THR A 63 -4.95 -13.62 19.82
C THR A 63 -6.06 -14.42 19.14
N LEU A 64 -5.78 -15.63 18.69
CA LEU A 64 -6.78 -16.53 18.07
C LEU A 64 -7.69 -17.14 19.15
N HIS A 65 -8.53 -16.31 19.75
CA HIS A 65 -9.39 -16.71 20.85
C HIS A 65 -10.81 -16.15 20.69
N PRO A 66 -11.89 -16.88 21.04
CA PRO A 66 -13.27 -16.41 20.95
C PRO A 66 -13.52 -15.07 21.66
N LYS A 67 -12.87 -14.81 22.81
CA LYS A 67 -13.04 -13.54 23.51
C LYS A 67 -12.49 -12.35 22.74
N VAL A 68 -11.40 -12.50 21.99
CA VAL A 68 -10.85 -11.45 21.12
C VAL A 68 -11.76 -11.25 19.91
N HIS A 69 -12.01 -12.32 19.16
CA HIS A 69 -12.82 -12.25 17.94
C HIS A 69 -14.30 -11.95 18.21
N GLY A 70 -14.85 -12.40 19.31
CA GLY A 70 -16.20 -12.03 19.77
C GLY A 70 -16.31 -10.53 20.03
N GLY A 71 -15.34 -9.94 20.73
CA GLY A 71 -15.28 -8.50 20.99
C GLY A 71 -15.18 -7.65 19.72
N LEU A 72 -14.52 -8.18 18.67
CA LEU A 72 -14.37 -7.52 17.36
C LEU A 72 -15.59 -7.73 16.44
N LEU A 73 -16.18 -8.94 16.42
CA LEU A 73 -17.18 -9.33 15.43
C LEU A 73 -18.64 -9.08 15.86
N ALA A 74 -18.88 -8.90 17.15
CA ALA A 74 -20.26 -8.72 17.64
C ALA A 74 -20.86 -7.41 17.09
N ARG A 75 -21.96 -7.54 16.39
CA ARG A 75 -22.77 -6.42 15.93
C ARG A 75 -23.53 -5.83 17.12
N ARG A 76 -23.34 -4.54 17.38
CA ARG A 76 -23.90 -3.87 18.58
C ARG A 76 -25.35 -3.49 18.42
N ASP A 77 -25.83 -3.46 17.17
CA ASP A 77 -27.25 -3.24 16.83
C ASP A 77 -28.12 -4.51 16.99
N LEU A 78 -27.50 -5.68 17.27
CA LEU A 78 -28.20 -6.95 17.47
C LEU A 78 -28.22 -7.33 18.96
N PRO A 79 -29.40 -7.30 19.63
CA PRO A 79 -29.52 -7.65 21.06
C PRO A 79 -29.00 -9.04 21.39
N GLU A 80 -29.21 -10.03 20.52
CA GLU A 80 -28.73 -11.40 20.69
C GLU A 80 -27.20 -11.50 20.70
N HIS A 81 -26.48 -10.68 19.89
CA HIS A 81 -25.03 -10.63 19.93
C HIS A 81 -24.53 -10.06 21.26
N MET A 82 -25.18 -8.97 21.73
CA MET A 82 -24.81 -8.34 23.01
C MET A 82 -25.13 -9.26 24.20
N ALA A 83 -26.24 -10.01 24.14
CA ALA A 83 -26.58 -11.02 25.15
C ALA A 83 -25.55 -12.17 25.18
N ALA A 84 -25.10 -12.62 24.02
CA ALA A 84 -24.05 -13.63 23.92
C ALA A 84 -22.72 -13.14 24.51
N LEU A 85 -22.26 -11.93 24.18
CA LEU A 85 -21.05 -11.36 24.78
C LEU A 85 -21.16 -11.30 26.30
N LYS A 86 -22.30 -10.86 26.83
CA LYS A 86 -22.54 -10.79 28.27
C LYS A 86 -22.51 -12.17 28.92
N ALA A 87 -23.12 -13.17 28.30
CA ALA A 87 -23.17 -14.54 28.81
C ALA A 87 -21.76 -15.18 28.94
N TYR A 88 -20.84 -14.82 28.06
CA TYR A 88 -19.47 -15.32 28.05
C TYR A 88 -18.44 -14.35 28.65
N ALA A 89 -18.89 -13.27 29.30
CA ALA A 89 -18.03 -12.23 29.88
C ALA A 89 -16.99 -11.69 28.84
N ILE A 90 -17.48 -11.32 27.66
CA ILE A 90 -16.66 -10.76 26.58
C ILE A 90 -16.97 -9.26 26.47
N ASP A 91 -15.94 -8.44 26.64
CA ASP A 91 -16.02 -7.00 26.37
C ASP A 91 -15.91 -6.69 24.88
N THR A 92 -16.56 -5.62 24.45
CA THR A 92 -16.39 -5.13 23.07
C THR A 92 -15.02 -4.50 22.88
N ILE A 93 -14.45 -4.67 21.69
CA ILE A 93 -13.24 -3.97 21.23
C ILE A 93 -13.68 -2.94 20.20
N ASP A 94 -13.40 -1.66 20.46
CA ASP A 94 -13.92 -0.53 19.67
C ASP A 94 -12.90 -0.02 18.65
N LEU A 95 -11.61 -0.23 18.97
CA LEU A 95 -10.50 0.17 18.13
C LEU A 95 -9.48 -0.97 18.09
N LEU A 96 -9.05 -1.33 16.89
CA LEU A 96 -7.98 -2.29 16.66
C LEU A 96 -6.82 -1.59 15.95
N VAL A 97 -5.62 -1.74 16.48
CA VAL A 97 -4.38 -1.23 15.87
C VAL A 97 -3.42 -2.39 15.66
N VAL A 98 -3.24 -2.78 14.43
CA VAL A 98 -2.40 -3.93 14.05
C VAL A 98 -1.65 -3.61 12.78
N ASN A 99 -0.33 -3.54 12.83
CA ASN A 99 0.50 -3.74 11.64
C ASN A 99 1.07 -5.16 11.65
N LEU A 100 1.22 -5.73 10.46
CA LEU A 100 1.58 -7.13 10.29
C LEU A 100 3.09 -7.36 10.45
N TYR A 101 3.50 -8.60 10.60
CA TYR A 101 4.91 -8.97 10.53
C TYR A 101 5.51 -8.54 9.18
N PRO A 102 6.79 -8.14 9.15
CA PRO A 102 7.39 -7.53 7.96
C PRO A 102 7.80 -8.58 6.92
N PHE A 103 6.87 -9.40 6.44
CA PHE A 103 7.13 -10.49 5.49
C PHE A 103 7.86 -10.00 4.25
N GLU A 104 7.36 -8.94 3.62
CA GLU A 104 7.90 -8.39 2.38
C GLU A 104 9.37 -7.97 2.55
N SER A 105 9.70 -7.29 3.65
CA SER A 105 11.08 -6.90 3.93
C SER A 105 11.96 -8.06 4.36
N THR A 106 11.39 -9.09 4.98
CA THR A 106 12.11 -10.32 5.35
C THR A 106 12.56 -11.07 4.11
N VAL A 107 11.65 -11.32 3.16
CA VAL A 107 11.98 -12.07 1.93
C VAL A 107 12.83 -11.28 0.94
N ALA A 108 12.90 -9.96 1.09
CA ALA A 108 13.78 -9.09 0.31
C ALA A 108 15.23 -9.09 0.80
N ARG A 109 15.50 -9.60 2.02
CA ARG A 109 16.87 -9.67 2.56
C ARG A 109 17.70 -10.71 1.82
N LEU A 110 18.95 -10.35 1.54
CA LEU A 110 19.91 -11.30 0.97
C LEU A 110 20.15 -12.46 1.95
N GLY A 111 20.04 -13.69 1.45
CA GLY A 111 20.23 -14.91 2.27
C GLY A 111 19.01 -15.32 3.11
N CYS A 112 17.83 -14.71 2.92
CA CYS A 112 16.60 -15.16 3.57
C CYS A 112 16.32 -16.63 3.19
N THR A 113 16.18 -17.46 4.21
CA THR A 113 15.81 -18.88 4.05
C THR A 113 14.30 -19.05 3.91
N LEU A 114 13.86 -20.21 3.44
CA LEU A 114 12.43 -20.54 3.43
C LEU A 114 11.85 -20.54 4.86
N GLU A 115 12.62 -21.05 5.82
CA GLU A 115 12.21 -21.10 7.23
C GLU A 115 12.03 -19.69 7.80
N ASP A 116 12.96 -18.76 7.54
CA ASP A 116 12.83 -17.35 7.93
C ASP A 116 11.57 -16.72 7.33
N ALA A 117 11.28 -17.02 6.07
CA ALA A 117 10.08 -16.53 5.41
C ALA A 117 8.80 -17.07 6.06
N ILE A 118 8.74 -18.38 6.32
CA ILE A 118 7.57 -19.05 6.95
C ILE A 118 7.33 -18.49 8.36
N GLU A 119 8.38 -18.34 9.18
CA GLU A 119 8.23 -17.81 10.55
C GLU A 119 7.79 -16.33 10.60
N ASN A 120 7.96 -15.60 9.51
CA ASN A 120 7.47 -14.22 9.38
C ASN A 120 6.06 -14.11 8.74
N ILE A 121 5.34 -15.22 8.58
CA ILE A 121 3.93 -15.20 8.20
C ILE A 121 3.08 -14.96 9.45
N ASP A 122 2.44 -13.79 9.52
CA ASP A 122 1.51 -13.45 10.59
C ASP A 122 0.14 -14.10 10.37
N ILE A 123 -0.35 -14.83 11.36
CA ILE A 123 -1.66 -15.46 11.35
C ILE A 123 -2.67 -14.66 12.17
N GLY A 124 -2.29 -14.30 13.39
CA GLY A 124 -3.19 -13.63 14.33
C GLY A 124 -3.56 -12.21 13.93
N GLY A 125 -2.59 -11.45 13.42
CA GLY A 125 -2.78 -10.09 12.93
C GLY A 125 -3.82 -10.01 11.80
N PRO A 126 -3.63 -10.72 10.68
CA PRO A 126 -4.62 -10.78 9.61
C PRO A 126 -6.00 -11.23 10.05
N ALA A 127 -6.09 -12.22 10.94
CA ALA A 127 -7.37 -12.70 11.47
C ALA A 127 -8.12 -11.59 12.23
N MET A 128 -7.44 -10.87 13.12
CA MET A 128 -8.02 -9.74 13.86
C MET A 128 -8.41 -8.58 12.93
N VAL A 129 -7.53 -8.21 12.01
CA VAL A 129 -7.76 -7.13 11.03
C VAL A 129 -9.01 -7.43 10.20
N ARG A 130 -9.15 -8.65 9.68
CA ARG A 130 -10.32 -9.06 8.90
C ARG A 130 -11.61 -9.05 9.75
N SER A 131 -11.53 -9.48 11.01
CA SER A 131 -12.68 -9.47 11.93
C SER A 131 -13.17 -8.04 12.20
N ALA A 132 -12.26 -7.13 12.54
CA ALA A 132 -12.58 -5.73 12.78
C ALA A 132 -13.09 -5.03 11.51
N ALA A 133 -12.41 -5.22 10.38
CA ALA A 133 -12.80 -4.62 9.10
C ALA A 133 -14.19 -5.08 8.63
N LYS A 134 -14.56 -6.35 8.84
CA LYS A 134 -15.89 -6.86 8.57
C LYS A 134 -16.96 -6.16 9.42
N ASN A 135 -16.66 -5.84 10.68
CA ASN A 135 -17.56 -5.15 11.60
C ASN A 135 -17.31 -3.64 11.66
N TRP A 136 -16.98 -3.02 10.53
CA TRP A 136 -16.53 -1.63 10.43
C TRP A 136 -17.48 -0.58 11.01
N LYS A 137 -18.78 -0.87 11.12
CA LYS A 137 -19.74 0.05 11.74
C LYS A 137 -19.45 0.23 13.22
N ASP A 138 -19.03 -0.82 13.88
CA ASP A 138 -18.83 -0.87 15.33
C ASP A 138 -17.35 -0.74 15.72
N VAL A 139 -16.43 -1.18 14.87
CA VAL A 139 -14.98 -1.24 15.14
C VAL A 139 -14.20 -0.44 14.12
N ALA A 140 -13.31 0.43 14.58
CA ALA A 140 -12.31 1.05 13.72
C ALA A 140 -11.04 0.20 13.70
N VAL A 141 -10.43 0.01 12.53
CA VAL A 141 -9.22 -0.79 12.36
C VAL A 141 -8.13 0.03 11.68
N LEU A 142 -6.98 0.15 12.35
CA LEU A 142 -5.80 0.85 11.85
C LEU A 142 -4.71 -0.17 11.55
N THR A 143 -4.15 -0.09 10.35
CA THR A 143 -3.09 -0.99 9.89
C THR A 143 -1.78 -0.26 9.58
N ASP A 144 -1.78 1.07 9.69
CA ASP A 144 -0.63 1.91 9.39
C ASP A 144 -0.56 3.13 10.30
N ALA A 145 0.64 3.55 10.71
CA ALA A 145 0.86 4.69 11.60
C ALA A 145 0.40 6.03 11.00
N SER A 146 0.37 6.17 9.68
CA SER A 146 -0.14 7.38 9.00
C SER A 146 -1.62 7.68 9.32
N GLN A 147 -2.36 6.67 9.79
CA GLN A 147 -3.78 6.80 10.15
C GLN A 147 -3.99 7.36 11.56
N TYR A 148 -2.96 7.39 12.42
CA TYR A 148 -3.08 7.74 13.83
C TYR A 148 -3.55 9.18 14.04
N SER A 149 -2.97 10.14 13.34
CA SER A 149 -3.26 11.56 13.51
C SER A 149 -4.71 11.91 13.20
N GLN A 150 -5.25 11.40 12.07
CA GLN A 150 -6.65 11.60 11.69
C GLN A 150 -7.60 10.99 12.72
N VAL A 151 -7.34 9.74 13.13
CA VAL A 151 -8.19 9.04 14.09
C VAL A 151 -8.21 9.76 15.44
N LEU A 152 -7.05 10.22 15.93
CA LEU A 152 -6.99 11.00 17.18
C LEU A 152 -7.73 12.32 17.07
N ALA A 153 -7.66 13.01 15.94
CA ALA A 153 -8.38 14.26 15.73
C ALA A 153 -9.90 14.05 15.83
N GLU A 154 -10.43 13.05 15.13
CA GLU A 154 -11.85 12.73 15.17
C GLU A 154 -12.32 12.22 16.55
N LEU A 155 -11.51 11.40 17.24
CA LEU A 155 -11.83 10.93 18.60
C LEU A 155 -11.93 12.09 19.61
N LYS A 156 -11.09 13.12 19.47
CA LYS A 156 -11.13 14.34 20.29
C LYS A 156 -12.34 15.22 19.96
N ASP A 157 -12.82 15.16 18.72
CA ASP A 157 -13.97 15.94 18.23
C ASP A 157 -15.31 15.19 18.34
N GLY A 158 -15.41 14.21 19.23
CA GLY A 158 -16.66 13.53 19.56
C GLY A 158 -16.82 12.14 18.97
N GLY A 159 -15.84 11.63 18.23
CA GLY A 159 -15.84 10.24 17.76
C GLY A 159 -15.66 10.07 16.26
N LEU A 160 -15.38 8.83 15.85
CA LEU A 160 -15.14 8.51 14.45
C LEU A 160 -16.42 8.51 13.62
N THR A 161 -16.36 9.16 12.46
CA THR A 161 -17.45 9.14 11.48
C THR A 161 -17.59 7.76 10.82
N LEU A 162 -18.80 7.43 10.34
CA LEU A 162 -18.99 6.20 9.55
C LEU A 162 -18.13 6.20 8.27
N LYS A 163 -17.91 7.35 7.66
CA LYS A 163 -17.05 7.50 6.49
C LYS A 163 -15.62 7.09 6.82
N THR A 164 -15.08 7.58 7.94
CA THR A 164 -13.73 7.24 8.38
C THR A 164 -13.61 5.76 8.71
N LYS A 165 -14.54 5.20 9.48
CA LYS A 165 -14.54 3.77 9.79
C LYS A 165 -14.59 2.90 8.53
N PHE A 166 -15.41 3.26 7.54
CA PHE A 166 -15.47 2.53 6.26
C PHE A 166 -14.16 2.65 5.48
N SER A 167 -13.56 3.85 5.40
CA SER A 167 -12.27 4.06 4.73
C SER A 167 -11.16 3.23 5.37
N LEU A 168 -11.13 3.15 6.71
CA LEU A 168 -10.20 2.31 7.46
C LEU A 168 -10.42 0.81 7.16
N SER A 169 -11.67 0.36 7.06
CA SER A 169 -12.00 -1.01 6.68
C SER A 169 -11.48 -1.35 5.27
N VAL A 170 -11.67 -0.45 4.31
CA VAL A 170 -11.14 -0.62 2.95
C VAL A 170 -9.62 -0.70 2.96
N ALA A 171 -8.95 0.20 3.68
CA ALA A 171 -7.49 0.20 3.82
C ALA A 171 -6.99 -1.12 4.45
N ALA A 172 -7.69 -1.62 5.46
CA ALA A 172 -7.38 -2.88 6.12
C ALA A 172 -7.47 -4.08 5.18
N PHE A 173 -8.55 -4.21 4.40
CA PHE A 173 -8.67 -5.28 3.42
C PHE A 173 -7.63 -5.16 2.29
N ASN A 174 -7.32 -3.93 1.85
CA ASN A 174 -6.26 -3.72 0.87
C ASN A 174 -4.90 -4.18 1.42
N ARG A 175 -4.57 -3.84 2.69
CA ARG A 175 -3.31 -4.29 3.33
C ARG A 175 -3.24 -5.82 3.43
N ILE A 176 -4.32 -6.49 3.80
CA ILE A 176 -4.38 -7.96 3.85
C ILE A 176 -4.19 -8.56 2.46
N SER A 177 -4.87 -8.04 1.44
CA SER A 177 -4.71 -8.50 0.05
C SER A 177 -3.26 -8.38 -0.44
N GLN A 178 -2.59 -7.27 -0.14
CA GLN A 178 -1.18 -7.04 -0.48
C GLN A 178 -0.26 -8.04 0.24
N TYR A 179 -0.53 -8.26 1.52
CA TYR A 179 0.23 -9.19 2.36
C TYR A 179 0.14 -10.63 1.86
N ASP A 180 -1.09 -11.11 1.62
CA ASP A 180 -1.34 -12.46 1.12
C ASP A 180 -0.79 -12.65 -0.30
N ALA A 181 -0.87 -11.61 -1.15
CA ALA A 181 -0.26 -11.62 -2.48
C ALA A 181 1.26 -11.76 -2.43
N ALA A 182 1.92 -11.06 -1.51
CA ALA A 182 3.38 -11.16 -1.32
C ALA A 182 3.78 -12.57 -0.86
N ILE A 183 3.05 -13.16 0.09
CA ILE A 183 3.25 -14.53 0.56
C ILE A 183 3.06 -15.52 -0.60
N SER A 184 1.97 -15.41 -1.34
CA SER A 184 1.65 -16.28 -2.48
C SER A 184 2.70 -16.20 -3.57
N ASN A 185 3.15 -14.99 -3.93
CA ASN A 185 4.20 -14.78 -4.92
C ASN A 185 5.53 -15.43 -4.49
N TYR A 186 5.90 -15.28 -3.21
CA TYR A 186 7.11 -15.90 -2.68
C TYR A 186 7.01 -17.42 -2.68
N LEU A 187 5.98 -17.98 -2.03
CA LEU A 187 5.86 -19.43 -1.86
C LEU A 187 5.68 -20.16 -3.19
N SER A 188 4.95 -19.59 -4.16
CA SER A 188 4.78 -20.19 -5.48
C SER A 188 6.03 -20.14 -6.36
N SER A 189 7.08 -19.42 -5.92
CA SER A 189 8.42 -19.45 -6.57
C SER A 189 9.34 -20.51 -5.97
N VAL A 190 8.95 -21.18 -4.87
CA VAL A 190 9.77 -22.22 -4.21
C VAL A 190 9.53 -23.57 -4.87
N ALA A 191 10.62 -24.23 -5.26
CA ALA A 191 10.59 -25.57 -5.85
C ALA A 191 11.40 -26.55 -5.00
N PHE A 192 10.85 -27.75 -4.82
CA PHE A 192 11.54 -28.90 -4.22
C PHE A 192 11.92 -29.87 -5.34
N GLU A 193 13.22 -29.96 -5.62
CA GLU A 193 13.74 -30.91 -6.60
C GLU A 193 13.85 -32.29 -5.97
N GLU A 194 13.59 -33.34 -6.74
CA GLU A 194 13.70 -34.71 -6.27
C GLU A 194 15.13 -35.04 -5.81
N GLY A 195 15.28 -35.46 -4.55
CA GLY A 195 16.58 -35.75 -3.93
C GLY A 195 17.34 -34.52 -3.38
N ALA A 196 16.84 -33.32 -3.54
CA ALA A 196 17.45 -32.14 -2.93
C ALA A 196 17.03 -31.98 -1.47
N SER A 197 17.99 -31.65 -0.59
CA SER A 197 17.73 -31.41 0.84
C SER A 197 17.23 -29.96 1.12
N THR A 198 17.44 -29.05 0.18
CA THR A 198 17.06 -27.64 0.29
C THR A 198 16.25 -27.20 -0.93
N PRO A 199 15.18 -26.45 -0.73
CA PRO A 199 14.41 -25.90 -1.85
C PRO A 199 15.18 -24.80 -2.57
N THR A 200 14.88 -24.63 -3.85
CA THR A 200 15.40 -23.54 -4.69
C THR A 200 14.31 -22.52 -5.00
N ARG A 201 14.70 -21.27 -5.31
CA ARG A 201 13.77 -20.27 -5.81
C ARG A 201 13.86 -20.17 -7.33
N GLN A 202 12.71 -20.29 -7.97
CA GLN A 202 12.54 -20.07 -9.39
C GLN A 202 12.39 -18.57 -9.70
N LEU A 203 12.87 -18.15 -10.85
CA LEU A 203 12.75 -16.75 -11.31
C LEU A 203 11.29 -16.34 -11.52
N PHE A 204 10.46 -17.25 -12.00
CA PHE A 204 9.03 -17.02 -12.24
C PHE A 204 8.21 -17.84 -11.26
N PRO A 205 7.38 -17.17 -10.42
CA PRO A 205 6.48 -17.87 -9.52
C PRO A 205 5.37 -18.61 -10.29
N GLY A 206 4.86 -19.70 -9.72
CA GLY A 206 3.73 -20.43 -10.31
C GLY A 206 2.43 -19.61 -10.36
N GLN A 207 2.31 -18.59 -9.50
CA GLN A 207 1.24 -17.61 -9.51
C GLN A 207 1.83 -16.21 -9.29
N SER A 208 1.49 -15.26 -10.16
CA SER A 208 1.86 -13.84 -10.03
C SER A 208 0.64 -13.02 -9.64
N ASN A 209 0.71 -12.39 -8.46
CA ASN A 209 -0.32 -11.51 -7.96
C ASN A 209 0.19 -10.07 -8.01
N SER A 210 -0.59 -9.17 -8.61
CA SER A 210 -0.29 -7.75 -8.71
C SER A 210 -1.42 -6.94 -8.08
N ASN A 211 -1.05 -5.85 -7.40
CA ASN A 211 -1.99 -4.91 -6.81
C ASN A 211 -1.75 -3.52 -7.41
N PHE A 212 -2.81 -2.89 -7.87
CA PHE A 212 -2.76 -1.56 -8.46
C PHE A 212 -3.57 -0.57 -7.63
N VAL A 213 -3.04 0.65 -7.51
CA VAL A 213 -3.68 1.77 -6.82
C VAL A 213 -4.15 2.78 -7.85
N LYS A 214 -5.44 3.14 -7.79
CA LYS A 214 -6.00 4.15 -8.70
C LYS A 214 -5.42 5.53 -8.37
N LEU A 215 -4.87 6.20 -9.40
CA LEU A 215 -4.40 7.58 -9.33
C LEU A 215 -5.53 8.56 -9.65
N GLN A 216 -6.25 8.31 -10.74
CA GLN A 216 -7.33 9.19 -11.17
C GLN A 216 -8.31 8.48 -12.10
N ASP A 217 -9.52 9.02 -12.20
CA ASP A 217 -10.46 8.68 -13.27
C ASP A 217 -10.11 9.52 -14.50
N LEU A 218 -10.14 8.91 -15.69
CA LEU A 218 -9.88 9.60 -16.95
C LEU A 218 -11.20 10.06 -17.57
N ARG A 219 -11.16 11.12 -18.35
CA ARG A 219 -12.36 11.67 -19.00
C ARG A 219 -13.05 10.69 -19.92
N TYR A 220 -12.28 9.85 -20.63
CA TYR A 220 -12.71 8.77 -21.50
C TYR A 220 -11.54 7.80 -21.75
N GLY A 221 -11.81 6.63 -22.32
CA GLY A 221 -10.82 5.63 -22.68
C GLY A 221 -10.12 5.96 -24.01
N GLU A 222 -9.77 4.91 -24.77
CA GLU A 222 -9.22 5.07 -26.12
C GLU A 222 -10.22 5.81 -27.04
N ASN A 223 -11.50 5.50 -26.88
CA ASN A 223 -12.60 6.13 -27.61
C ASN A 223 -13.52 6.93 -26.67
N PRO A 224 -14.20 8.00 -27.17
CA PRO A 224 -14.98 8.90 -26.31
C PRO A 224 -16.12 8.26 -25.51
N HIS A 225 -16.64 7.14 -25.95
CA HIS A 225 -17.72 6.42 -25.27
C HIS A 225 -17.25 5.43 -24.20
N GLN A 226 -15.95 5.24 -24.04
CA GLN A 226 -15.36 4.32 -23.08
C GLN A 226 -15.03 5.06 -21.78
N SER A 227 -15.20 4.37 -20.64
CA SER A 227 -14.68 4.83 -19.35
C SER A 227 -13.27 4.29 -19.14
N ALA A 228 -12.43 5.06 -18.46
CA ALA A 228 -11.09 4.64 -18.12
C ALA A 228 -10.62 5.24 -16.77
N ALA A 229 -9.64 4.61 -16.18
CA ALA A 229 -8.95 5.10 -14.98
C ALA A 229 -7.46 4.77 -15.08
N PHE A 230 -6.64 5.60 -14.44
CA PHE A 230 -5.20 5.44 -14.39
C PHE A 230 -4.79 4.85 -13.05
N TYR A 231 -4.02 3.77 -13.10
CA TYR A 231 -3.53 3.05 -11.94
C TYR A 231 -2.01 3.00 -11.94
N ARG A 232 -1.42 2.84 -10.77
CA ARG A 232 0.01 2.57 -10.59
C ARG A 232 0.22 1.30 -9.79
N ASP A 233 1.40 0.72 -9.92
CA ASP A 233 1.88 -0.32 -9.01
C ASP A 233 1.96 0.22 -7.56
N LEU A 234 1.97 -0.68 -6.58
CA LEU A 234 2.19 -0.30 -5.17
C LEU A 234 3.53 0.40 -4.99
N TYR A 235 4.57 -0.11 -5.63
CA TYR A 235 5.94 0.39 -5.57
C TYR A 235 6.43 0.68 -7.00
N PRO A 236 5.99 1.80 -7.59
CA PRO A 236 6.36 2.13 -8.97
C PRO A 236 7.87 2.38 -9.07
N ALA A 237 8.46 1.93 -10.17
CA ALA A 237 9.86 2.20 -10.45
C ALA A 237 10.12 3.72 -10.52
N PRO A 238 11.20 4.22 -9.89
CA PRO A 238 11.58 5.63 -10.02
C PRO A 238 11.74 6.02 -11.49
N GLY A 239 11.23 7.21 -11.84
CA GLY A 239 11.27 7.71 -13.21
C GLY A 239 10.29 7.03 -14.18
N SER A 240 9.31 6.27 -13.70
CA SER A 240 8.16 5.85 -14.50
C SER A 240 7.15 7.00 -14.65
N LEU A 241 6.34 6.97 -15.69
CA LEU A 241 5.34 8.02 -15.95
C LEU A 241 4.37 8.22 -14.74
N VAL A 242 4.03 7.16 -14.04
CA VAL A 242 3.15 7.22 -12.84
C VAL A 242 3.76 7.96 -11.65
N THR A 243 5.07 8.26 -11.69
CA THR A 243 5.78 9.06 -10.68
C THR A 243 6.00 10.51 -11.12
N ALA A 244 5.56 10.88 -12.33
CA ALA A 244 5.71 12.21 -12.88
C ALA A 244 4.80 13.23 -12.17
N THR A 245 5.26 14.48 -12.12
CA THR A 245 4.46 15.60 -11.62
C THR A 245 3.97 16.44 -12.80
N GLN A 246 2.66 16.57 -12.95
CA GLN A 246 2.08 17.48 -13.93
C GLN A 246 2.23 18.92 -13.46
N LEU A 247 2.95 19.75 -14.23
CA LEU A 247 3.23 21.13 -13.86
C LEU A 247 2.15 22.09 -14.35
N GLN A 248 1.51 21.81 -15.49
CA GLN A 248 0.46 22.65 -16.05
C GLN A 248 -0.45 21.88 -17.02
N GLY A 249 -1.50 22.53 -17.48
CA GLY A 249 -2.42 22.01 -18.49
C GLY A 249 -3.61 21.24 -17.90
N LYS A 250 -4.41 20.64 -18.77
CA LYS A 250 -5.58 19.84 -18.43
C LYS A 250 -5.16 18.42 -18.02
N GLU A 251 -6.02 17.73 -17.28
CA GLU A 251 -5.86 16.29 -17.03
C GLU A 251 -5.66 15.54 -18.35
N LEU A 252 -4.68 14.61 -18.33
CA LEU A 252 -4.35 13.79 -19.49
C LEU A 252 -5.50 12.83 -19.83
N SER A 253 -5.72 12.61 -21.12
CA SER A 253 -6.59 11.54 -21.61
C SER A 253 -5.86 10.21 -21.64
N TYR A 254 -6.59 9.11 -21.85
CA TYR A 254 -6.02 7.79 -22.07
C TYR A 254 -4.93 7.81 -23.16
N ASN A 255 -5.25 8.39 -24.33
CA ASN A 255 -4.31 8.46 -25.44
C ASN A 255 -3.07 9.31 -25.10
N ASN A 256 -3.24 10.45 -24.39
CA ASN A 256 -2.09 11.25 -23.97
C ASN A 256 -1.17 10.47 -23.00
N ILE A 257 -1.72 9.67 -22.10
CA ILE A 257 -0.93 8.83 -21.19
C ILE A 257 -0.18 7.76 -21.98
N ALA A 258 -0.84 7.07 -22.92
CA ALA A 258 -0.22 6.05 -23.75
C ALA A 258 0.93 6.63 -24.61
N ASP A 259 0.69 7.79 -25.24
CA ASP A 259 1.69 8.49 -26.04
C ASP A 259 2.84 9.00 -25.16
N ALA A 260 2.53 9.55 -23.97
CA ALA A 260 3.55 10.04 -23.03
C ALA A 260 4.44 8.90 -22.49
N ASP A 261 3.85 7.75 -22.18
CA ASP A 261 4.60 6.58 -21.72
C ASP A 261 5.54 6.07 -22.81
N ALA A 262 5.05 5.92 -24.05
CA ALA A 262 5.85 5.51 -25.20
C ALA A 262 6.99 6.51 -25.49
N ALA A 263 6.71 7.81 -25.43
CA ALA A 263 7.72 8.85 -25.64
C ALA A 263 8.79 8.83 -24.53
N TRP A 264 8.34 8.71 -23.29
CA TRP A 264 9.20 8.71 -22.11
C TRP A 264 10.10 7.48 -22.05
N GLU A 265 9.55 6.28 -22.27
CA GLU A 265 10.35 5.05 -22.31
C GLU A 265 11.38 5.06 -23.44
N CYS A 266 11.04 5.63 -24.59
CA CYS A 266 11.97 5.78 -25.69
C CYS A 266 13.09 6.77 -25.35
N VAL A 267 12.78 7.96 -24.83
CA VAL A 267 13.80 8.99 -24.54
C VAL A 267 14.76 8.60 -23.42
N LYS A 268 14.30 7.80 -22.46
CA LYS A 268 15.15 7.24 -21.39
C LYS A 268 16.26 6.32 -21.87
N SER A 269 16.16 5.79 -23.10
CA SER A 269 17.17 4.93 -23.68
C SER A 269 18.45 5.70 -24.07
N PHE A 270 18.40 7.05 -24.08
CA PHE A 270 19.54 7.90 -24.40
C PHE A 270 20.18 8.45 -23.14
N ASP A 271 21.50 8.25 -23.01
CA ASP A 271 22.29 8.79 -21.91
C ASP A 271 22.77 10.19 -22.28
N VAL A 272 22.33 11.21 -21.53
CA VAL A 272 22.70 12.62 -21.79
C VAL A 272 24.23 12.82 -21.86
N ALA A 273 24.99 12.10 -21.03
CA ALA A 273 26.45 12.24 -20.98
C ALA A 273 27.17 11.63 -22.21
N LYS A 274 26.57 10.62 -22.83
CA LYS A 274 27.14 9.90 -23.97
C LYS A 274 26.56 10.37 -25.30
N ASP A 275 25.23 10.51 -25.34
CA ASP A 275 24.48 10.71 -26.57
C ASP A 275 24.08 12.18 -26.78
N GLY A 276 24.20 13.00 -25.73
CA GLY A 276 23.72 14.37 -25.71
C GLY A 276 22.23 14.50 -25.41
N ALA A 277 21.66 15.67 -25.68
CA ALA A 277 20.23 15.90 -25.53
C ALA A 277 19.45 15.05 -26.54
N ALA A 278 18.41 14.35 -26.09
CA ALA A 278 17.55 13.55 -26.95
C ALA A 278 16.11 14.09 -26.92
N CYS A 279 15.45 14.05 -28.08
CA CYS A 279 14.05 14.37 -28.24
C CYS A 279 13.32 13.23 -28.96
N VAL A 280 12.19 12.84 -28.44
CA VAL A 280 11.27 11.85 -29.01
C VAL A 280 9.91 12.48 -29.19
N ILE A 281 9.34 12.38 -30.38
CA ILE A 281 7.98 12.81 -30.69
C ILE A 281 7.15 11.57 -31.00
N VAL A 282 6.07 11.37 -30.25
CA VAL A 282 5.19 10.19 -30.36
C VAL A 282 3.78 10.63 -30.72
N LYS A 283 3.16 9.88 -31.60
CA LYS A 283 1.74 9.97 -31.91
C LYS A 283 1.17 8.58 -32.14
N HIS A 284 0.02 8.27 -31.48
CA HIS A 284 -0.61 6.95 -31.52
C HIS A 284 0.36 5.81 -31.08
N ALA A 285 1.04 6.07 -29.93
CA ALA A 285 2.02 5.19 -29.30
C ALA A 285 3.22 4.79 -30.20
N ASN A 286 3.45 5.50 -31.30
CA ASN A 286 4.59 5.26 -32.19
C ASN A 286 5.44 6.52 -32.35
N PRO A 287 6.78 6.42 -32.34
CA PRO A 287 7.65 7.54 -32.60
C PRO A 287 7.53 7.98 -34.08
N CYS A 288 7.22 9.24 -34.34
CA CYS A 288 7.31 9.87 -35.64
C CYS A 288 8.57 10.71 -35.84
N GLY A 289 9.29 10.99 -34.74
CA GLY A 289 10.60 11.65 -34.78
C GLY A 289 11.43 11.30 -33.55
N VAL A 290 12.67 10.88 -33.76
CA VAL A 290 13.67 10.63 -32.70
C VAL A 290 14.99 11.22 -33.14
N ALA A 291 15.61 12.04 -32.30
CA ALA A 291 16.90 12.62 -32.62
C ALA A 291 17.71 12.99 -31.37
N VAL A 292 19.03 13.07 -31.55
CA VAL A 292 19.96 13.60 -30.57
C VAL A 292 20.59 14.91 -31.08
N GLY A 293 20.92 15.79 -30.14
CA GLY A 293 21.50 17.09 -30.42
C GLY A 293 22.43 17.57 -29.32
N ALA A 294 23.10 18.69 -29.55
CA ALA A 294 23.92 19.32 -28.53
C ALA A 294 23.09 19.91 -27.36
N ASP A 295 21.86 20.28 -27.65
CA ASP A 295 20.89 20.85 -26.72
C ASP A 295 19.46 20.41 -27.07
N ALA A 296 18.48 20.78 -26.23
CA ALA A 296 17.08 20.44 -26.42
C ALA A 296 16.51 20.96 -27.74
N LEU A 297 16.88 22.19 -28.11
CA LEU A 297 16.40 22.86 -29.33
C LEU A 297 16.85 22.12 -30.59
N GLN A 298 18.13 21.75 -30.65
CA GLN A 298 18.68 21.01 -31.78
C GLN A 298 18.09 19.61 -31.87
N ALA A 299 17.96 18.90 -30.74
CA ALA A 299 17.35 17.58 -30.69
C ALA A 299 15.91 17.62 -31.19
N TYR A 300 15.11 18.58 -30.70
CA TYR A 300 13.74 18.79 -31.16
C TYR A 300 13.65 19.13 -32.64
N SER A 301 14.43 20.09 -33.13
CA SER A 301 14.39 20.51 -34.53
C SER A 301 14.67 19.35 -35.49
N LYS A 302 15.63 18.47 -35.13
CA LYS A 302 15.94 17.26 -35.92
C LYS A 302 14.82 16.23 -35.86
N ALA A 303 14.28 15.98 -34.65
CA ALA A 303 13.16 15.03 -34.48
C ALA A 303 11.92 15.50 -35.25
N PHE A 304 11.57 16.77 -35.15
CA PHE A 304 10.46 17.38 -35.89
C PHE A 304 10.62 17.28 -37.41
N ALA A 305 11.83 17.53 -37.90
CA ALA A 305 12.13 17.47 -39.33
C ALA A 305 11.98 16.06 -39.96
N THR A 306 11.92 15.00 -39.15
CA THR A 306 11.73 13.62 -39.61
C THR A 306 10.37 13.45 -40.27
N ASP A 307 9.29 13.92 -39.60
CA ASP A 307 7.93 13.92 -40.13
C ASP A 307 7.10 15.05 -39.47
N PRO A 308 7.20 16.28 -40.00
CA PRO A 308 6.48 17.43 -39.45
C PRO A 308 4.95 17.27 -39.45
N THR A 309 4.42 16.52 -40.42
CA THR A 309 2.97 16.29 -40.53
C THR A 309 2.45 15.43 -39.40
N SER A 310 3.13 14.33 -39.11
CA SER A 310 2.77 13.43 -38.02
C SER A 310 3.11 14.00 -36.64
N ALA A 311 4.13 14.86 -36.54
CA ALA A 311 4.51 15.51 -35.29
C ALA A 311 3.46 16.48 -34.75
N PHE A 312 2.60 17.04 -35.62
CA PHE A 312 1.56 17.97 -35.20
C PHE A 312 0.55 17.30 -34.23
N GLY A 313 0.45 17.86 -33.02
CA GLY A 313 -0.39 17.32 -31.95
C GLY A 313 0.13 16.05 -31.30
N GLY A 314 1.39 15.69 -31.54
CA GLY A 314 2.10 14.60 -30.85
C GLY A 314 2.57 15.00 -29.46
N ILE A 315 3.03 14.01 -28.70
CA ILE A 315 3.65 14.18 -27.37
C ILE A 315 5.16 14.21 -27.55
N ILE A 316 5.80 15.21 -26.93
CA ILE A 316 7.24 15.42 -26.99
C ILE A 316 7.86 15.03 -25.64
N ALA A 317 8.86 14.16 -25.66
CA ALA A 317 9.68 13.83 -24.51
C ALA A 317 11.15 14.26 -24.74
N ILE A 318 11.77 14.79 -23.67
CA ILE A 318 13.16 15.28 -23.69
C ILE A 318 13.86 14.75 -22.43
N ASN A 319 15.14 14.33 -22.57
CA ASN A 319 15.93 13.80 -21.47
C ASN A 319 16.82 14.82 -20.73
N CYS A 320 16.72 16.11 -21.07
CA CYS A 320 17.49 17.19 -20.46
C CYS A 320 16.60 18.36 -20.05
N THR A 321 17.19 19.40 -19.44
CA THR A 321 16.46 20.60 -19.03
C THR A 321 15.93 21.34 -20.27
N LEU A 322 14.65 21.66 -20.26
CA LEU A 322 13.99 22.47 -21.27
C LEU A 322 14.24 23.95 -20.96
N ASP A 323 14.84 24.69 -21.89
CA ASP A 323 15.00 26.13 -21.81
C ASP A 323 13.89 26.88 -22.53
N GLU A 324 13.86 28.21 -22.36
CA GLU A 324 12.85 29.08 -22.95
C GLU A 324 12.84 29.05 -24.49
N ALA A 325 14.02 29.03 -25.12
CA ALA A 325 14.13 28.96 -26.57
C ALA A 325 13.56 27.68 -27.16
N SER A 326 13.88 26.56 -26.52
CA SER A 326 13.31 25.23 -26.87
C SER A 326 11.79 25.17 -26.65
N ALA A 327 11.31 25.72 -25.52
CA ALA A 327 9.88 25.75 -25.22
C ALA A 327 9.08 26.61 -26.24
N LEU A 328 9.62 27.75 -26.65
CA LEU A 328 9.01 28.61 -27.68
C LEU A 328 8.93 27.94 -29.06
N GLN A 329 9.92 27.11 -29.41
CA GLN A 329 9.93 26.38 -30.68
C GLN A 329 8.91 25.23 -30.71
N MET A 330 8.61 24.65 -29.53
CA MET A 330 7.69 23.53 -29.37
C MET A 330 6.21 23.96 -29.22
N SER A 331 5.95 25.23 -28.90
CA SER A 331 4.61 25.81 -28.70
C SER A 331 3.98 26.29 -30.02
#